data_4608f25668257c6adc60cc9341cf6c0f
#
_entry.id   4608f25668257c6adc60cc9341cf6c0f
#
_cell.length_a   1.000
_cell.length_b   1.000
_cell.length_c   1.000
_cell.angle_alpha   90.00
_cell.angle_beta   90.00
_cell.angle_gamma   90.00
#
_symmetry.space_group_name_H-M   'P 1'
#
loop_
_entity.id
_entity.type
_entity.pdbx_description
1 polymer ?
#
loop_
_entity_poly.entity_id
_entity_poly.type
_entity_poly.pdbx_seq_one_letter_code
_entity_poly.pdbx_strand_id
1 'polypeptide(L)'
;IQYAIPGVGERLLARRRLVTPPGQLVAETLALCSPHPERIPPGMVEAAIALIGARADALGVDRAYLQAARSLLRFAAGRGRYYGLMRALPMPVLMLHGEADRLVPVQSARAAAARCPHWMFETFPEVGHIPMMEIPEVVDDRIATWTKLNF
;
A
#
# COMPACT_ATOMS: atom_id res chain seq x y z
N ILE A 1 15.31 -3.73 6.35
CA ILE A 1 16.36 -4.66 5.88
C ILE A 1 16.28 -5.99 6.62
N GLN A 2 16.15 -6.02 7.97
CA GLN A 2 16.13 -7.26 8.77
C GLN A 2 15.03 -8.26 8.34
N TYR A 3 13.85 -7.76 7.96
CA TYR A 3 12.74 -8.58 7.45
C TYR A 3 13.04 -9.26 6.10
N ALA A 4 14.00 -8.75 5.33
CA ALA A 4 14.36 -9.34 4.05
C ALA A 4 15.23 -10.61 4.19
N ILE A 5 15.85 -10.86 5.36
CA ILE A 5 16.72 -12.00 5.61
C ILE A 5 15.87 -13.23 5.91
N PRO A 6 15.99 -14.34 5.12
CA PRO A 6 15.29 -15.59 5.39
C PRO A 6 15.59 -16.15 6.80
N GLY A 7 14.55 -16.61 7.48
CA GLY A 7 14.63 -17.13 8.84
C GLY A 7 14.64 -16.05 9.94
N VAL A 8 15.27 -14.90 9.71
CA VAL A 8 15.28 -13.79 10.67
C VAL A 8 13.96 -13.02 10.62
N GLY A 9 13.49 -12.67 9.42
CA GLY A 9 12.24 -11.95 9.22
C GLY A 9 11.04 -12.69 9.81
N GLU A 10 10.97 -14.01 9.59
CA GLU A 10 9.90 -14.85 10.12
C GLU A 10 9.88 -14.85 11.66
N ARG A 11 11.05 -15.00 12.30
CA ARG A 11 11.17 -14.98 13.76
C ARG A 11 10.79 -13.61 14.36
N LEU A 12 11.19 -12.52 13.71
CA LEU A 12 10.86 -11.16 14.16
C LEU A 12 9.36 -10.89 14.06
N LEU A 13 8.70 -11.28 12.96
CA LEU A 13 7.26 -11.13 12.81
C LEU A 13 6.50 -11.99 13.81
N ALA A 14 6.85 -13.24 13.95
CA ALA A 14 6.22 -14.15 14.93
C ALA A 14 6.33 -13.57 16.35
N ARG A 15 7.53 -13.12 16.76
CA ARG A 15 7.74 -12.48 18.07
C ARG A 15 6.89 -11.24 18.24
N ARG A 16 6.84 -10.36 17.22
CA ARG A 16 6.05 -9.12 17.27
C ARG A 16 4.57 -9.42 17.47
N ARG A 17 4.02 -10.41 16.74
CA ARG A 17 2.61 -10.84 16.89
C ARG A 17 2.28 -11.38 18.27
N LEU A 18 3.22 -12.06 18.93
CA LEU A 18 3.03 -12.60 20.27
C LEU A 18 3.01 -11.54 21.36
N VAL A 19 3.78 -10.46 21.18
CA VAL A 19 3.97 -9.45 22.24
C VAL A 19 3.18 -8.16 22.03
N THR A 20 2.66 -7.92 20.81
CA THR A 20 1.96 -6.68 20.48
C THR A 20 0.47 -6.95 20.26
N PRO A 21 -0.41 -6.31 21.04
CA PRO A 21 -1.86 -6.44 20.86
C PRO A 21 -2.31 -6.03 19.44
N PRO A 22 -3.34 -6.67 18.86
CA PRO A 22 -3.83 -6.34 17.52
C PRO A 22 -4.16 -4.86 17.30
N GLY A 23 -4.79 -4.20 18.29
CA GLY A 23 -5.09 -2.77 18.22
C GLY A 23 -3.84 -1.90 18.11
N GLN A 24 -2.77 -2.23 18.82
CA GLN A 24 -1.50 -1.51 18.71
C GLN A 24 -0.84 -1.74 17.33
N LEU A 25 -0.88 -2.97 16.82
CA LEU A 25 -0.35 -3.26 15.48
C LEU A 25 -1.07 -2.46 14.39
N VAL A 26 -2.40 -2.34 14.49
CA VAL A 26 -3.21 -1.51 13.60
C VAL A 26 -2.82 -0.05 13.74
N ALA A 27 -2.81 0.49 14.95
CA ALA A 27 -2.48 1.89 15.20
C ALA A 27 -1.09 2.27 14.64
N GLU A 28 -0.06 1.45 14.90
CA GLU A 28 1.29 1.65 14.36
C GLU A 28 1.32 1.60 12.82
N THR A 29 0.54 0.68 12.22
CA THR A 29 0.46 0.57 10.76
C THR A 29 -0.22 1.79 10.15
N LEU A 30 -1.34 2.23 10.72
CA LEU A 30 -2.06 3.41 10.25
C LEU A 30 -1.23 4.69 10.40
N ALA A 31 -0.52 4.86 11.52
CA ALA A 31 0.39 5.98 11.72
C ALA A 31 1.57 6.00 10.72
N LEU A 32 1.97 4.84 10.22
CA LEU A 32 2.98 4.76 9.15
C LEU A 32 2.38 5.08 7.78
N CYS A 33 1.15 4.62 7.52
CA CYS A 33 0.49 4.75 6.23
C CYS A 33 -0.14 6.13 6.00
N SER A 34 -0.58 6.81 7.08
CA SER A 34 -1.28 8.10 6.99
C SER A 34 -0.62 9.16 7.87
N PRO A 35 -0.50 10.41 7.40
CA PRO A 35 -0.17 11.54 8.26
C PRO A 35 -1.30 11.92 9.21
N HIS A 36 -2.55 11.50 8.89
CA HIS A 36 -3.78 11.83 9.58
C HIS A 36 -4.62 10.57 9.87
N PRO A 37 -4.12 9.62 10.70
CA PRO A 37 -4.83 8.38 10.98
C PRO A 37 -6.20 8.59 11.64
N GLU A 38 -6.45 9.74 12.26
CA GLU A 38 -7.73 10.15 12.84
C GLU A 38 -8.84 10.38 11.79
N ARG A 39 -8.49 10.55 10.51
CA ARG A 39 -9.47 10.67 9.40
C ARG A 39 -10.05 9.31 9.00
N ILE A 40 -9.41 8.22 9.38
CA ILE A 40 -9.83 6.88 9.02
C ILE A 40 -11.08 6.50 9.83
N PRO A 41 -12.18 6.09 9.18
CA PRO A 41 -13.43 5.75 9.88
C PRO A 41 -13.20 4.69 10.96
N PRO A 42 -13.74 4.88 12.18
CA PRO A 42 -13.57 3.93 13.29
C PRO A 42 -13.95 2.49 12.94
N GLY A 43 -15.01 2.27 12.17
CA GLY A 43 -15.42 0.95 11.73
C GLY A 43 -14.37 0.22 10.85
N MET A 44 -13.58 0.97 10.07
CA MET A 44 -12.46 0.38 9.32
C MET A 44 -11.33 -0.05 10.25
N VAL A 45 -11.05 0.73 11.29
CA VAL A 45 -10.06 0.41 12.32
C VAL A 45 -10.46 -0.86 13.07
N GLU A 46 -11.71 -0.94 13.49
CA GLU A 46 -12.27 -2.11 14.17
C GLU A 46 -12.22 -3.37 13.28
N ALA A 47 -12.59 -3.24 12.01
CA ALA A 47 -12.50 -4.33 11.04
C ALA A 47 -11.04 -4.80 10.83
N ALA A 48 -10.08 -3.88 10.78
CA ALA A 48 -8.66 -4.20 10.68
C ALA A 48 -8.16 -4.96 11.92
N ILE A 49 -8.58 -4.56 13.12
CA ILE A 49 -8.25 -5.25 14.39
C ILE A 49 -8.83 -6.67 14.38
N ALA A 50 -10.10 -6.81 14.03
CA ALA A 50 -10.77 -8.10 13.94
C ALA A 50 -10.08 -9.03 12.92
N LEU A 51 -9.67 -8.48 11.76
CA LEU A 51 -8.95 -9.23 10.73
C LEU A 51 -7.58 -9.74 11.20
N ILE A 52 -6.82 -8.93 11.96
CA ILE A 52 -5.55 -9.37 12.54
C ILE A 52 -5.80 -10.52 13.52
N GLY A 53 -6.82 -10.40 14.38
CA GLY A 53 -7.23 -11.46 15.30
C GLY A 53 -7.59 -12.76 14.58
N ALA A 54 -8.45 -12.67 13.56
CA ALA A 54 -8.87 -13.83 12.77
C ALA A 54 -7.72 -14.52 12.01
N ARG A 55 -6.66 -13.77 11.68
CA ARG A 55 -5.46 -14.30 11.00
C ARG A 55 -4.39 -14.81 11.97
N ALA A 56 -4.56 -14.65 13.28
CA ALA A 56 -3.55 -15.02 14.26
C ALA A 56 -3.14 -16.49 14.14
N ASP A 57 -4.12 -17.38 13.91
CA ASP A 57 -3.92 -18.82 13.81
C ASP A 57 -3.74 -19.32 12.36
N ALA A 58 -3.77 -18.43 11.37
CA ALA A 58 -3.63 -18.81 9.98
C ALA A 58 -2.18 -19.19 9.66
N LEU A 59 -1.96 -20.46 9.27
CA LEU A 59 -0.63 -20.96 8.94
C LEU A 59 -0.07 -20.27 7.68
N GLY A 60 1.22 -19.90 7.74
CA GLY A 60 1.95 -19.42 6.59
C GLY A 60 1.77 -17.94 6.23
N VAL A 61 0.96 -17.17 6.95
CA VAL A 61 0.72 -15.73 6.68
C VAL A 61 2.03 -14.94 6.68
N ASP A 62 2.87 -15.11 7.69
CA ASP A 62 4.15 -14.40 7.80
C ASP A 62 5.11 -14.78 6.66
N ARG A 63 5.12 -16.06 6.30
CA ARG A 63 5.93 -16.56 5.18
C ARG A 63 5.46 -15.97 3.86
N ALA A 64 4.16 -15.95 3.59
CA ALA A 64 3.58 -15.37 2.38
C ALA A 64 3.88 -13.87 2.28
N TYR A 65 3.71 -13.14 3.37
CA TYR A 65 4.03 -11.71 3.45
C TYR A 65 5.51 -11.44 3.11
N LEU A 66 6.43 -12.17 3.75
CA LEU A 66 7.86 -11.98 3.53
C LEU A 66 8.31 -12.42 2.13
N GLN A 67 7.70 -13.47 1.57
CA GLN A 67 7.95 -13.85 0.18
C GLN A 67 7.51 -12.77 -0.80
N ALA A 68 6.32 -12.19 -0.60
CA ALA A 68 5.82 -11.07 -1.40
C ALA A 68 6.74 -9.84 -1.29
N ALA A 69 7.13 -9.47 -0.08
CA ALA A 69 8.04 -8.34 0.16
C ALA A 69 9.41 -8.55 -0.52
N ARG A 70 9.99 -9.74 -0.40
CA ARG A 70 11.27 -10.10 -1.06
C ARG A 70 11.14 -10.09 -2.59
N SER A 71 10.01 -10.58 -3.11
CA SER A 71 9.72 -10.57 -4.55
C SER A 71 9.60 -9.14 -5.07
N LEU A 72 8.89 -8.28 -4.37
CA LEU A 72 8.74 -6.87 -4.71
C LEU A 72 10.10 -6.15 -4.73
N LEU A 73 10.95 -6.36 -3.72
CA LEU A 73 12.30 -5.77 -3.68
C LEU A 73 13.17 -6.22 -4.87
N ARG A 74 13.14 -7.51 -5.20
CA ARG A 74 13.87 -8.03 -6.37
C ARG A 74 13.35 -7.46 -7.69
N PHE A 75 12.02 -7.33 -7.81
CA PHE A 75 11.39 -6.75 -8.99
C PHE A 75 11.73 -5.26 -9.14
N ALA A 76 11.67 -4.50 -8.05
CA ALA A 76 11.99 -3.08 -8.02
C ALA A 76 13.47 -2.79 -8.34
N ALA A 77 14.39 -3.74 -8.07
CA ALA A 77 15.79 -3.62 -8.46
C ALA A 77 15.96 -3.61 -9.99
N GLY A 78 15.05 -4.22 -10.75
CA GLY A 78 15.04 -4.24 -12.21
C GLY A 78 14.25 -3.08 -12.84
N ARG A 79 14.57 -1.83 -12.50
CA ARG A 79 13.81 -0.62 -12.87
C ARG A 79 13.43 -0.53 -14.36
N GLY A 80 14.34 -0.88 -15.26
CA GLY A 80 14.07 -0.83 -16.70
C GLY A 80 12.97 -1.78 -17.15
N ARG A 81 12.97 -3.01 -16.63
CA ARG A 81 11.94 -4.02 -16.89
C ARG A 81 10.59 -3.58 -16.30
N TYR A 82 10.61 -3.03 -15.09
CA TYR A 82 9.40 -2.53 -14.42
C TYR A 82 8.70 -1.45 -15.26
N TYR A 83 9.41 -0.40 -15.65
CA TYR A 83 8.86 0.64 -16.51
C TYR A 83 8.47 0.16 -17.91
N GLY A 84 9.16 -0.85 -18.43
CA GLY A 84 8.78 -1.50 -19.69
C GLY A 84 7.40 -2.15 -19.60
N LEU A 85 7.14 -2.91 -18.52
CA LEU A 85 5.84 -3.53 -18.27
C LEU A 85 4.74 -2.48 -18.08
N MET A 86 4.99 -1.40 -17.34
CA MET A 86 4.02 -0.33 -17.15
C MET A 86 3.60 0.31 -18.47
N ARG A 87 4.55 0.64 -19.34
CA ARG A 87 4.28 1.22 -20.66
C ARG A 87 3.55 0.28 -21.61
N ALA A 88 3.70 -1.02 -21.40
CA ALA A 88 3.09 -2.05 -22.25
C ALA A 88 1.64 -2.37 -21.86
N LEU A 89 1.08 -1.76 -20.80
CA LEU A 89 -0.32 -1.96 -20.43
C LEU A 89 -1.23 -1.35 -21.50
N PRO A 90 -2.07 -2.16 -22.18
CA PRO A 90 -2.90 -1.68 -23.27
C PRO A 90 -4.20 -1.02 -22.82
N MET A 91 -4.58 -1.18 -21.55
CA MET A 91 -5.80 -0.63 -20.98
C MET A 91 -5.58 0.79 -20.43
N PRO A 92 -6.63 1.61 -20.32
CA PRO A 92 -6.58 2.84 -19.54
C PRO A 92 -6.12 2.57 -18.10
N VAL A 93 -5.35 3.49 -17.54
CA VAL A 93 -4.86 3.40 -16.16
C VAL A 93 -5.12 4.70 -15.44
N LEU A 94 -5.74 4.61 -14.26
CA LEU A 94 -5.83 5.69 -13.28
C LEU A 94 -4.84 5.40 -12.15
N MET A 95 -3.94 6.33 -11.89
CA MET A 95 -2.99 6.26 -10.79
C MET A 95 -3.23 7.41 -9.82
N LEU A 96 -3.67 7.08 -8.61
CA LEU A 96 -3.92 8.01 -7.51
C LEU A 96 -2.82 7.84 -6.45
N HIS A 97 -2.27 8.95 -5.92
CA HIS A 97 -1.16 8.88 -4.97
C HIS A 97 -1.20 10.02 -3.95
N GLY A 98 -0.96 9.69 -2.67
CA GLY A 98 -0.84 10.69 -1.62
C GLY A 98 0.53 11.39 -1.63
N GLU A 99 0.58 12.72 -1.53
CA GLU A 99 1.84 13.46 -1.53
C GLU A 99 2.65 13.27 -0.24
N ALA A 100 1.96 12.94 0.87
CA ALA A 100 2.55 12.66 2.17
C ALA A 100 2.83 11.16 2.42
N ASP A 101 2.83 10.33 1.36
CA ASP A 101 3.15 8.90 1.45
C ASP A 101 4.60 8.69 1.91
N ARG A 102 4.74 8.08 3.10
CA ARG A 102 6.04 7.78 3.73
C ARG A 102 6.60 6.43 3.32
N LEU A 103 5.79 5.55 2.72
CA LEU A 103 6.19 4.22 2.28
C LEU A 103 6.68 4.23 0.84
N VAL A 104 5.96 4.92 -0.04
CA VAL A 104 6.31 5.10 -1.44
C VAL A 104 6.33 6.59 -1.75
N PRO A 105 7.51 7.22 -1.82
CA PRO A 105 7.60 8.66 -2.07
C PRO A 105 6.91 9.07 -3.36
N VAL A 106 6.15 10.17 -3.34
CA VAL A 106 5.39 10.69 -4.49
C VAL A 106 6.26 10.91 -5.74
N GLN A 107 7.57 11.15 -5.55
CA GLN A 107 8.54 11.25 -6.66
C GLN A 107 8.61 9.96 -7.48
N SER A 108 8.39 8.79 -6.86
CA SER A 108 8.33 7.51 -7.58
C SER A 108 7.09 7.43 -8.47
N ALA A 109 5.95 7.88 -7.99
CA ALA A 109 4.71 7.97 -8.76
C ALA A 109 4.83 9.00 -9.91
N ARG A 110 5.37 10.17 -9.64
CA ARG A 110 5.67 11.19 -10.67
C ARG A 110 6.62 10.67 -11.74
N ALA A 111 7.65 9.91 -11.35
CA ALA A 111 8.58 9.30 -12.30
C ALA A 111 7.92 8.20 -13.15
N ALA A 112 6.95 7.48 -12.63
CA ALA A 112 6.14 6.51 -13.35
C ALA A 112 5.20 7.20 -14.34
N ALA A 113 4.47 8.21 -13.90
CA ALA A 113 3.57 9.01 -14.74
C ALA A 113 4.30 9.66 -15.93
N ALA A 114 5.48 10.24 -15.68
CA ALA A 114 6.32 10.80 -16.75
C ALA A 114 6.73 9.79 -17.83
N ARG A 115 6.79 8.50 -17.49
CA ARG A 115 7.11 7.40 -18.42
C ARG A 115 5.90 6.76 -19.06
N CYS A 116 4.71 7.04 -18.54
CA CYS A 116 3.43 6.52 -19.01
C CYS A 116 2.45 7.69 -19.22
N PRO A 117 2.71 8.57 -20.21
CA PRO A 117 1.93 9.82 -20.39
C PRO A 117 0.48 9.57 -20.81
N HIS A 118 0.13 8.34 -21.16
CA HIS A 118 -1.24 7.89 -21.47
C HIS A 118 -2.02 7.50 -20.22
N TRP A 119 -1.40 7.49 -19.05
CA TRP A 119 -2.07 7.25 -17.78
C TRP A 119 -2.68 8.55 -17.25
N MET A 120 -3.86 8.46 -16.64
CA MET A 120 -4.36 9.54 -15.81
C MET A 120 -3.68 9.45 -14.44
N PHE A 121 -3.03 10.54 -14.03
CA PHE A 121 -2.30 10.62 -12.77
C PHE A 121 -2.75 11.81 -11.95
N GLU A 122 -3.13 11.58 -10.70
CA GLU A 122 -3.52 12.63 -9.75
C GLU A 122 -2.84 12.40 -8.40
N THR A 123 -2.44 13.48 -7.73
CA THR A 123 -1.88 13.45 -6.38
C THR A 123 -2.76 14.22 -5.41
N PHE A 124 -2.76 13.78 -4.14
CA PHE A 124 -3.55 14.39 -3.08
C PHE A 124 -2.62 14.97 -2.01
N PRO A 125 -2.65 16.30 -1.77
CA PRO A 125 -1.88 16.90 -0.68
C PRO A 125 -2.37 16.41 0.67
N GLU A 126 -1.46 16.31 1.66
CA GLU A 126 -1.74 15.87 3.02
C GLU A 126 -2.37 14.46 3.15
N VAL A 127 -2.28 13.65 2.10
CA VAL A 127 -2.74 12.26 2.07
C VAL A 127 -1.54 11.32 2.01
N GLY A 128 -1.61 10.20 2.71
CA GLY A 128 -0.54 9.22 2.79
C GLY A 128 -0.69 8.06 1.81
N HIS A 129 -0.35 6.86 2.28
CA HIS A 129 -0.27 5.64 1.47
C HIS A 129 -1.63 5.01 1.15
N ILE A 130 -2.68 5.38 1.87
CA ILE A 130 -4.00 4.74 1.81
C ILE A 130 -5.12 5.76 1.50
N PRO A 131 -5.05 6.49 0.37
CA PRO A 131 -6.02 7.53 0.04
C PRO A 131 -7.47 7.04 0.08
N MET A 132 -7.74 5.78 -0.29
CA MET A 132 -9.07 5.18 -0.24
C MET A 132 -9.64 5.06 1.19
N MET A 133 -8.82 5.15 2.22
CA MET A 133 -9.25 5.16 3.62
C MET A 133 -9.22 6.56 4.23
N GLU A 134 -8.36 7.45 3.73
CA GLU A 134 -8.16 8.80 4.26
C GLU A 134 -9.18 9.80 3.68
N ILE A 135 -9.52 9.64 2.40
CA ILE A 135 -10.41 10.53 1.63
C ILE A 135 -11.32 9.70 0.70
N PRO A 136 -12.12 8.75 1.22
CA PRO A 136 -12.86 7.77 0.41
C PRO A 136 -13.76 8.43 -0.63
N GLU A 137 -14.51 9.48 -0.27
CA GLU A 137 -15.46 10.15 -1.17
C GLU A 137 -14.75 10.78 -2.37
N VAL A 138 -13.55 11.34 -2.16
CA VAL A 138 -12.75 11.94 -3.24
C VAL A 138 -12.22 10.86 -4.17
N VAL A 139 -11.73 9.75 -3.62
CA VAL A 139 -11.22 8.62 -4.40
C VAL A 139 -12.35 7.99 -5.22
N ASP A 140 -13.51 7.78 -4.62
CA ASP A 140 -14.69 7.22 -5.30
C ASP A 140 -15.15 8.12 -6.45
N ASP A 141 -15.20 9.43 -6.26
CA ASP A 141 -15.55 10.39 -7.31
C ASP A 141 -14.55 10.35 -8.48
N ARG A 142 -13.25 10.28 -8.18
CA ARG A 142 -12.21 10.16 -9.22
C ARG A 142 -12.31 8.86 -10.00
N ILE A 143 -12.56 7.75 -9.32
CA ILE A 143 -12.77 6.44 -9.98
C ILE A 143 -14.03 6.47 -10.84
N ALA A 144 -15.14 6.99 -10.33
CA ALA A 144 -16.40 7.08 -11.06
C ALA A 144 -16.27 7.97 -12.30
N THR A 145 -15.61 9.11 -12.17
CA THR A 145 -15.36 10.03 -13.30
C THR A 145 -14.48 9.38 -14.35
N TRP A 146 -13.37 8.77 -13.93
CA TRP A 146 -12.45 8.08 -14.83
C TRP A 146 -13.12 6.90 -15.56
N THR A 147 -13.94 6.14 -14.86
CA THR A 147 -14.69 5.01 -15.46
C THR A 147 -15.62 5.50 -16.57
N LYS A 148 -16.38 6.57 -16.34
CA LYS A 148 -17.26 7.17 -17.37
C LYS A 148 -16.52 7.68 -18.62
N LEU A 149 -15.27 8.07 -18.46
CA LEU A 149 -14.45 8.59 -19.57
C LEU A 149 -13.82 7.48 -20.43
N ASN A 150 -13.69 6.27 -19.88
CA ASN A 150 -12.92 5.21 -20.52
C ASN A 150 -13.74 3.96 -20.88
N PHE A 151 -14.97 3.86 -20.37
CA PHE A 151 -15.89 2.75 -20.59
C PHE A 151 -17.33 3.21 -20.82
#